data_8e5e85a2eb7e7c365cf959fabe12bf12
#
_entry.id   8e5e85a2eb7e7c365cf959fabe12bf12
#
_cell.length_a   1.000
_cell.length_b   1.000
_cell.length_c   1.000
_cell.angle_alpha   90.00
_cell.angle_beta   90.00
_cell.angle_gamma   90.00
#
_symmetry.space_group_name_H-M   'P 1'
#
loop_
_entity.id
_entity.type
_entity.pdbx_description
1 polymer ?
#
loop_
_entity_poly.entity_id
_entity_poly.type
_entity_poly.pdbx_seq_one_letter_code
_entity_poly.pdbx_strand_id
1 'polypeptide(L)'
;MHFKKVNKNKFIYLMYFSFYTVLSLQVYKKTYPTIGVNDDEFFAQLVSGSYTGIPESQVHIANASPQWIFGLIVSSFFKINPNISWYFIILALTVIISVTIITFVTHILTQDLISITFATLLSSVILIWYIQSPTYTASAFYSGTAGFFSLAVYLIDKSKTIFGIIAALLMSWSISTRTESFIGVMSLFLILILIFIITNRSSKKDIIKNLILISLLPILTLLINFTAYKIQFSDQEWRDYRNFESARYTIQDNEIERIISEDPLKYGWEEYEYRLFDSYNFLYKDPFTGQKLIKIIDETNITPASIFDSKFDDFVNRIETKFKSFDFIIKSGFIFLTLLIIQLLLNKKRKGIKDLLIYTGFGFIIFAILGIYISIYLRLPERVFFPFMTLLPFLFIFSYILIFHRNNEIKSNKLISTIFAFILLFAVAFDSKEDFNQSFFFKTNPAYRSFWGEQSAFLQSLGSNKILIGNASQFRTMWSDPYRTNASLNNLQILQTGWYTFSPYWNNKARNLGLNPDNLIKSLLDNPDTIWMSDDEYTKVISEAIQSMTGNYPKVEKIGSVIFDQAEYAAYKFSDVTN
;
A
#
# COMPACT_ATOMS: atom_id res chain seq x y z
N MET A 1 37.95 10.78 -23.36
CA MET A 1 36.84 11.57 -22.74
C MET A 1 35.66 10.72 -22.28
N HIS A 2 35.31 9.65 -22.98
CA HIS A 2 34.16 8.78 -22.65
C HIS A 2 34.29 8.06 -21.29
N PHE A 3 35.44 7.50 -20.97
CA PHE A 3 35.72 6.80 -19.70
C PHE A 3 35.56 7.68 -18.45
N LYS A 4 35.99 8.96 -18.51
CA LYS A 4 35.84 9.91 -17.38
C LYS A 4 34.37 10.25 -17.11
N LYS A 5 33.50 10.30 -18.14
CA LYS A 5 32.09 10.62 -18.02
C LYS A 5 31.28 9.45 -17.44
N VAL A 6 31.61 8.20 -17.80
CA VAL A 6 30.98 6.98 -17.26
C VAL A 6 31.28 6.83 -15.76
N ASN A 7 32.55 7.09 -15.34
CA ASN A 7 32.92 7.04 -13.93
C ASN A 7 32.19 8.11 -13.09
N LYS A 8 32.02 9.33 -13.65
CA LYS A 8 31.30 10.40 -12.95
C LYS A 8 29.81 10.05 -12.70
N ASN A 9 29.11 9.50 -13.68
CA ASN A 9 27.70 9.13 -13.52
C ASN A 9 27.51 7.99 -12.52
N LYS A 10 28.40 6.99 -12.53
CA LYS A 10 28.43 5.92 -11.55
C LYS A 10 28.62 6.45 -10.13
N PHE A 11 29.55 7.39 -9.96
CA PHE A 11 29.80 8.03 -8.67
C PHE A 11 28.57 8.81 -8.16
N ILE A 12 27.93 9.60 -9.02
CA ILE A 12 26.70 10.36 -8.65
C ILE A 12 25.57 9.40 -8.22
N TYR A 13 25.36 8.31 -8.96
CA TYR A 13 24.36 7.30 -8.58
C TYR A 13 24.66 6.70 -7.21
N LEU A 14 25.89 6.26 -6.98
CA LEU A 14 26.31 5.69 -5.70
C LEU A 14 26.18 6.70 -4.55
N MET A 15 26.48 7.97 -4.80
CA MET A 15 26.32 9.03 -3.80
C MET A 15 24.85 9.16 -3.36
N TYR A 16 23.89 9.21 -4.31
CA TYR A 16 22.46 9.27 -3.96
C TYR A 16 22.00 7.99 -3.29
N PHE A 17 22.39 6.83 -3.77
CA PHE A 17 22.05 5.55 -3.17
C PHE A 17 22.55 5.45 -1.72
N SER A 18 23.80 5.82 -1.48
CA SER A 18 24.36 5.86 -0.13
C SER A 18 23.66 6.87 0.77
N PHE A 19 23.36 8.06 0.26
CA PHE A 19 22.64 9.09 0.99
C PHE A 19 21.26 8.58 1.45
N TYR A 20 20.45 8.03 0.54
CA TYR A 20 19.13 7.53 0.87
C TYR A 20 19.15 6.28 1.76
N THR A 21 20.15 5.42 1.60
CA THR A 21 20.35 4.27 2.50
C THR A 21 20.69 4.75 3.91
N VAL A 22 21.61 5.70 4.07
CA VAL A 22 21.95 6.27 5.37
C VAL A 22 20.76 6.99 6.00
N LEU A 23 20.00 7.78 5.21
CA LEU A 23 18.78 8.43 5.68
C LEU A 23 17.78 7.40 6.18
N SER A 24 17.52 6.34 5.41
CA SER A 24 16.59 5.26 5.82
C SER A 24 17.02 4.59 7.12
N LEU A 25 18.30 4.31 7.29
CA LEU A 25 18.84 3.74 8.53
C LEU A 25 18.73 4.71 9.73
N GLN A 26 18.91 6.01 9.50
CA GLN A 26 18.72 7.03 10.56
C GLN A 26 17.26 7.15 10.95
N VAL A 27 16.33 7.16 9.99
CA VAL A 27 14.88 7.15 10.27
C VAL A 27 14.52 5.91 11.06
N TYR A 28 14.91 4.73 10.62
CA TYR A 28 14.68 3.46 11.32
C TYR A 28 15.16 3.50 12.77
N LYS A 29 16.38 4.02 13.01
CA LYS A 29 16.94 4.11 14.38
C LYS A 29 16.23 5.12 15.28
N LYS A 30 15.70 6.22 14.71
CA LYS A 30 15.10 7.32 15.47
C LYS A 30 13.59 7.19 15.64
N THR A 31 12.93 6.39 14.79
CA THR A 31 11.49 6.16 14.84
C THR A 31 11.22 4.72 15.29
N TYR A 32 9.96 4.42 15.56
CA TYR A 32 9.51 3.05 15.76
C TYR A 32 8.63 2.64 14.58
N PRO A 33 9.19 2.01 13.53
CA PRO A 33 8.40 1.57 12.38
C PRO A 33 7.35 0.54 12.80
N THR A 34 6.19 0.63 12.16
CA THR A 34 5.10 -0.34 12.34
C THR A 34 4.64 -0.83 10.99
N ILE A 35 4.06 -2.02 10.92
CA ILE A 35 3.51 -2.55 9.67
C ILE A 35 2.39 -1.63 9.15
N GLY A 36 1.62 -1.02 10.05
CA GLY A 36 0.64 0.01 9.70
C GLY A 36 -0.62 -0.48 8.99
N VAL A 37 -0.58 -1.65 8.36
CA VAL A 37 -1.70 -2.24 7.59
C VAL A 37 -1.71 -3.75 7.74
N ASN A 38 -2.87 -4.30 8.10
CA ASN A 38 -3.08 -5.74 8.26
C ASN A 38 -2.87 -6.56 6.96
N ASP A 39 -3.10 -5.96 5.79
CA ASP A 39 -2.86 -6.65 4.50
C ASP A 39 -1.38 -6.99 4.34
N ASP A 40 -0.48 -6.02 4.58
CA ASP A 40 0.97 -6.24 4.47
C ASP A 40 1.46 -7.26 5.50
N GLU A 41 0.85 -7.27 6.70
CA GLU A 41 1.14 -8.28 7.72
C GLU A 41 0.78 -9.68 7.22
N PHE A 42 -0.44 -9.86 6.70
CA PHE A 42 -0.92 -11.15 6.22
C PHE A 42 -0.08 -11.66 5.05
N PHE A 43 0.24 -10.80 4.07
CA PHE A 43 1.11 -11.20 2.96
C PHE A 43 2.53 -11.54 3.42
N ALA A 44 3.08 -10.81 4.38
CA ALA A 44 4.37 -11.15 4.99
C ALA A 44 4.34 -12.53 5.67
N GLN A 45 3.26 -12.86 6.38
CA GLN A 45 3.07 -14.16 7.00
C GLN A 45 2.95 -15.28 5.97
N LEU A 46 2.28 -15.08 4.83
CA LEU A 46 2.18 -16.06 3.76
C LEU A 46 3.54 -16.34 3.10
N VAL A 47 4.22 -15.28 2.65
CA VAL A 47 5.51 -15.46 1.94
C VAL A 47 6.63 -15.97 2.85
N SER A 48 6.53 -15.74 4.17
CA SER A 48 7.49 -16.29 5.15
C SER A 48 7.19 -17.74 5.54
N GLY A 49 5.97 -18.21 5.29
CA GLY A 49 5.49 -19.51 5.76
C GLY A 49 5.06 -19.53 7.23
N SER A 50 5.08 -18.40 7.94
CA SER A 50 4.63 -18.36 9.34
C SER A 50 3.13 -18.58 9.47
N TYR A 51 2.37 -18.39 8.39
CA TYR A 51 0.94 -18.64 8.36
C TYR A 51 0.57 -20.09 8.02
N THR A 52 1.20 -20.66 6.99
CA THR A 52 0.86 -21.99 6.42
C THR A 52 1.85 -23.09 6.78
N GLY A 53 2.97 -22.76 7.41
CA GLY A 53 4.08 -23.68 7.70
C GLY A 53 5.14 -23.74 6.60
N ILE A 54 4.84 -23.26 5.39
CA ILE A 54 5.74 -23.21 4.25
C ILE A 54 5.64 -21.85 3.54
N PRO A 55 6.76 -21.28 3.02
CA PRO A 55 6.73 -20.03 2.26
C PRO A 55 5.89 -20.16 0.99
N GLU A 56 4.80 -19.38 0.92
CA GLU A 56 3.85 -19.38 -0.19
C GLU A 56 4.23 -18.37 -1.28
N SER A 57 4.07 -18.77 -2.54
CA SER A 57 4.26 -17.88 -3.68
C SER A 57 2.94 -17.28 -4.19
N GLN A 58 1.82 -17.93 -3.91
CA GLN A 58 0.49 -17.47 -4.32
C GLN A 58 -0.10 -16.54 -3.26
N VAL A 59 0.21 -15.26 -3.37
CA VAL A 59 -0.28 -14.22 -2.45
C VAL A 59 -1.43 -13.40 -3.01
N HIS A 60 -1.90 -13.75 -4.22
CA HIS A 60 -3.05 -13.09 -4.82
C HIS A 60 -4.35 -13.68 -4.25
N ILE A 61 -4.89 -13.04 -3.21
CA ILE A 61 -6.05 -13.54 -2.44
C ILE A 61 -7.27 -12.65 -2.68
N ALA A 62 -7.06 -11.34 -2.76
CA ALA A 62 -8.10 -10.35 -3.00
C ALA A 62 -7.80 -9.53 -4.26
N ASN A 63 -8.78 -8.74 -4.71
CA ASN A 63 -8.69 -7.97 -5.95
C ASN A 63 -7.47 -7.04 -6.05
N ALA A 64 -6.94 -6.55 -4.93
CA ALA A 64 -5.85 -5.58 -4.85
C ALA A 64 -4.64 -6.10 -4.05
N SER A 65 -4.31 -7.36 -4.19
CA SER A 65 -3.20 -8.02 -3.50
C SER A 65 -1.94 -8.12 -4.38
N PRO A 66 -0.75 -8.40 -3.78
CA PRO A 66 0.45 -8.70 -4.55
C PRO A 66 0.24 -9.88 -5.49
N GLN A 67 0.95 -9.86 -6.62
CA GLN A 67 0.81 -10.85 -7.68
C GLN A 67 1.79 -12.04 -7.48
N TRP A 68 1.58 -13.10 -8.24
CA TRP A 68 2.34 -14.33 -8.13
C TRP A 68 3.87 -14.16 -8.27
N ILE A 69 4.35 -13.36 -9.23
CA ILE A 69 5.79 -13.13 -9.42
C ILE A 69 6.42 -12.48 -8.19
N PHE A 70 5.73 -11.51 -7.58
CA PHE A 70 6.18 -10.90 -6.32
C PHE A 70 6.30 -11.96 -5.22
N GLY A 71 5.23 -12.74 -5.02
CA GLY A 71 5.22 -13.81 -4.01
C GLY A 71 6.31 -14.85 -4.25
N LEU A 72 6.52 -15.26 -5.51
CA LEU A 72 7.57 -16.21 -5.89
C LEU A 72 8.98 -15.71 -5.52
N ILE A 73 9.28 -14.45 -5.83
CA ILE A 73 10.59 -13.86 -5.53
C ILE A 73 10.77 -13.75 -4.02
N VAL A 74 9.82 -13.16 -3.30
CA VAL A 74 9.96 -12.92 -1.86
C VAL A 74 10.00 -14.23 -1.08
N SER A 75 9.11 -15.19 -1.38
CA SER A 75 9.12 -16.50 -0.71
C SER A 75 10.41 -17.28 -0.94
N SER A 76 11.06 -17.11 -2.10
CA SER A 76 12.36 -17.73 -2.37
C SER A 76 13.46 -17.23 -1.43
N PHE A 77 13.46 -15.96 -1.05
CA PHE A 77 14.39 -15.44 -0.05
C PHE A 77 14.13 -16.02 1.34
N PHE A 78 12.86 -16.21 1.73
CA PHE A 78 12.53 -16.85 3.00
C PHE A 78 12.95 -18.34 3.04
N LYS A 79 12.91 -19.06 1.91
CA LYS A 79 13.45 -20.43 1.81
C LYS A 79 14.96 -20.48 2.04
N ILE A 80 15.69 -19.41 1.69
CA ILE A 80 17.15 -19.31 1.92
C ILE A 80 17.44 -18.97 3.38
N ASN A 81 16.76 -17.97 3.94
CA ASN A 81 16.94 -17.56 5.33
C ASN A 81 15.62 -17.03 5.94
N PRO A 82 14.92 -17.85 6.73
CA PRO A 82 13.64 -17.48 7.32
C PRO A 82 13.75 -16.45 8.47
N ASN A 83 14.97 -16.21 8.98
CA ASN A 83 15.19 -15.30 10.12
C ASN A 83 15.31 -13.83 9.72
N ILE A 84 15.17 -13.51 8.44
CA ILE A 84 15.24 -12.14 7.93
C ILE A 84 13.83 -11.74 7.44
N SER A 85 13.39 -10.54 7.77
CA SER A 85 12.10 -10.00 7.31
C SER A 85 12.17 -9.54 5.84
N TRP A 86 12.33 -10.50 4.93
CA TRP A 86 12.57 -10.24 3.50
C TRP A 86 11.47 -9.42 2.85
N TYR A 87 10.21 -9.65 3.22
CA TYR A 87 9.08 -8.92 2.65
C TYR A 87 9.29 -7.41 2.75
N PHE A 88 9.45 -6.89 3.95
CA PHE A 88 9.60 -5.45 4.19
C PHE A 88 10.96 -4.90 3.75
N ILE A 89 12.02 -5.70 3.86
CA ILE A 89 13.36 -5.30 3.37
C ILE A 89 13.36 -5.14 1.85
N ILE A 90 12.77 -6.05 1.10
CA ILE A 90 12.68 -5.97 -0.37
C ILE A 90 11.82 -4.77 -0.78
N LEU A 91 10.70 -4.53 -0.10
CA LEU A 91 9.87 -3.36 -0.34
C LEU A 91 10.63 -2.06 -0.05
N ALA A 92 11.38 -1.97 1.05
CA ALA A 92 12.18 -0.80 1.40
C ALA A 92 13.31 -0.56 0.39
N LEU A 93 14.04 -1.60 0.00
CA LEU A 93 15.08 -1.52 -1.03
C LEU A 93 14.51 -1.06 -2.37
N THR A 94 13.31 -1.53 -2.74
CA THR A 94 12.61 -1.07 -3.95
C THR A 94 12.38 0.43 -3.93
N VAL A 95 11.92 1.00 -2.81
CA VAL A 95 11.68 2.44 -2.70
C VAL A 95 12.99 3.22 -2.68
N ILE A 96 14.02 2.77 -1.95
CA ILE A 96 15.35 3.40 -1.94
C ILE A 96 15.93 3.45 -3.36
N ILE A 97 15.88 2.35 -4.10
CA ILE A 97 16.34 2.30 -5.51
C ILE A 97 15.51 3.24 -6.38
N SER A 98 14.19 3.26 -6.20
CA SER A 98 13.28 4.09 -6.99
C SER A 98 13.56 5.58 -6.83
N VAL A 99 13.65 6.08 -5.60
CA VAL A 99 13.93 7.50 -5.35
C VAL A 99 15.37 7.87 -5.75
N THR A 100 16.31 6.94 -5.63
CA THR A 100 17.68 7.11 -6.14
C THR A 100 17.68 7.32 -7.65
N ILE A 101 16.94 6.49 -8.39
CA ILE A 101 16.83 6.59 -9.85
C ILE A 101 16.14 7.89 -10.25
N ILE A 102 15.04 8.27 -9.61
CA ILE A 102 14.33 9.51 -9.91
C ILE A 102 15.26 10.71 -9.74
N THR A 103 15.95 10.81 -8.60
CA THR A 103 16.89 11.92 -8.32
C THR A 103 18.08 11.90 -9.27
N PHE A 104 18.64 10.72 -9.53
CA PHE A 104 19.77 10.56 -10.45
C PHE A 104 19.39 10.95 -11.89
N VAL A 105 18.24 10.49 -12.38
CA VAL A 105 17.72 10.85 -13.72
C VAL A 105 17.48 12.34 -13.82
N THR A 106 16.87 12.95 -12.81
CA THR A 106 16.70 14.42 -12.75
C THR A 106 18.06 15.12 -12.85
N HIS A 107 19.05 14.66 -12.09
CA HIS A 107 20.40 15.24 -12.11
C HIS A 107 21.07 15.16 -13.50
N ILE A 108 21.08 13.97 -14.13
CA ILE A 108 21.81 13.79 -15.39
C ILE A 108 21.12 14.46 -16.58
N LEU A 109 19.80 14.63 -16.54
CA LEU A 109 19.05 15.21 -17.65
C LEU A 109 18.88 16.72 -17.54
N THR A 110 18.70 17.26 -16.35
CA THR A 110 18.49 18.70 -16.19
C THR A 110 19.77 19.47 -15.85
N GLN A 111 20.67 18.89 -15.03
CA GLN A 111 21.83 19.56 -14.44
C GLN A 111 21.45 20.91 -13.77
N ASP A 112 20.18 21.08 -13.45
CA ASP A 112 19.61 22.26 -12.84
C ASP A 112 19.47 22.06 -11.34
N LEU A 113 20.04 22.96 -10.55
CA LEU A 113 20.13 22.83 -9.10
C LEU A 113 18.75 22.86 -8.44
N ILE A 114 17.78 23.63 -8.96
CA ILE A 114 16.42 23.69 -8.41
C ILE A 114 15.76 22.31 -8.51
N SER A 115 15.76 21.75 -9.72
CA SER A 115 15.14 20.43 -9.98
C SER A 115 15.81 19.31 -9.20
N ILE A 116 17.15 19.34 -9.07
CA ILE A 116 17.90 18.35 -8.30
C ILE A 116 17.58 18.46 -6.81
N THR A 117 17.57 19.69 -6.27
CA THR A 117 17.23 19.94 -4.85
C THR A 117 15.81 19.52 -4.56
N PHE A 118 14.85 19.87 -5.42
CA PHE A 118 13.46 19.49 -5.23
C PHE A 118 13.26 17.97 -5.30
N ALA A 119 13.83 17.30 -6.29
CA ALA A 119 13.77 15.84 -6.38
C ALA A 119 14.39 15.16 -5.15
N THR A 120 15.51 15.70 -4.62
CA THR A 120 16.17 15.17 -3.43
C THR A 120 15.31 15.34 -2.18
N LEU A 121 14.72 16.52 -1.98
CA LEU A 121 13.83 16.79 -0.85
C LEU A 121 12.58 15.92 -0.88
N LEU A 122 11.88 15.89 -2.02
CA LEU A 122 10.69 15.05 -2.18
C LEU A 122 10.99 13.58 -1.94
N SER A 123 12.10 13.08 -2.48
CA SER A 123 12.56 11.70 -2.26
C SER A 123 12.89 11.42 -0.80
N SER A 124 13.47 12.40 -0.08
CA SER A 124 13.76 12.27 1.35
C SER A 124 12.49 12.20 2.19
N VAL A 125 11.51 13.07 1.89
CA VAL A 125 10.19 13.05 2.54
C VAL A 125 9.49 11.69 2.34
N ILE A 126 9.49 11.18 1.12
CA ILE A 126 8.94 9.86 0.79
C ILE A 126 9.60 8.77 1.63
N LEU A 127 10.93 8.75 1.72
CA LEU A 127 11.64 7.74 2.50
C LEU A 127 11.36 7.84 3.99
N ILE A 128 11.31 9.06 4.55
CA ILE A 128 10.99 9.28 5.97
C ILE A 128 9.62 8.68 6.29
N TRP A 129 8.62 8.95 5.46
CA TRP A 129 7.29 8.38 5.61
C TRP A 129 7.29 6.87 5.43
N TYR A 130 7.90 6.38 4.34
CA TYR A 130 7.83 4.99 3.94
C TYR A 130 8.51 4.04 4.93
N ILE A 131 9.67 4.42 5.47
CA ILE A 131 10.41 3.56 6.42
C ILE A 131 9.62 3.36 7.71
N GLN A 132 8.80 4.33 8.10
CA GLN A 132 7.97 4.22 9.32
C GLN A 132 6.74 3.32 9.13
N SER A 133 6.22 3.24 7.91
CA SER A 133 5.01 2.45 7.58
C SER A 133 5.14 1.87 6.17
N PRO A 134 5.98 0.84 5.97
CA PRO A 134 6.21 0.26 4.66
C PRO A 134 4.96 -0.48 4.16
N THR A 135 4.60 -0.23 2.90
CA THR A 135 3.47 -0.89 2.24
C THR A 135 3.82 -1.31 0.81
N TYR A 136 3.31 -2.46 0.38
CA TYR A 136 3.47 -2.92 -1.00
C TYR A 136 2.86 -1.95 -2.02
N THR A 137 1.77 -1.28 -1.64
CA THR A 137 1.09 -0.27 -2.47
C THR A 137 2.03 0.89 -2.83
N ALA A 138 2.66 1.50 -1.83
CA ALA A 138 3.57 2.62 -2.04
C ALA A 138 4.84 2.18 -2.81
N SER A 139 5.36 1.00 -2.52
CA SER A 139 6.48 0.41 -3.26
C SER A 139 6.17 0.27 -4.76
N ALA A 140 4.95 -0.17 -5.11
CA ALA A 140 4.50 -0.26 -6.49
C ALA A 140 4.39 1.12 -7.16
N PHE A 141 3.85 2.14 -6.48
CA PHE A 141 3.79 3.51 -7.01
C PHE A 141 5.19 4.06 -7.34
N TYR A 142 6.13 3.94 -6.41
CA TYR A 142 7.46 4.53 -6.61
C TYR A 142 8.31 3.76 -7.62
N SER A 143 8.21 2.43 -7.67
CA SER A 143 8.91 1.66 -8.69
C SER A 143 8.36 1.93 -10.10
N GLY A 144 7.04 2.06 -10.26
CA GLY A 144 6.42 2.46 -11.51
C GLY A 144 6.88 3.86 -11.95
N THR A 145 6.89 4.83 -11.03
CA THR A 145 7.38 6.20 -11.28
C THR A 145 8.84 6.20 -11.73
N ALA A 146 9.72 5.51 -11.01
CA ALA A 146 11.14 5.38 -11.38
C ALA A 146 11.33 4.69 -12.74
N GLY A 147 10.45 3.73 -13.08
CA GLY A 147 10.40 3.11 -14.39
C GLY A 147 10.14 4.14 -15.50
N PHE A 148 9.16 5.05 -15.32
CA PHE A 148 8.88 6.11 -16.30
C PHE A 148 10.02 7.14 -16.39
N PHE A 149 10.66 7.51 -15.28
CA PHE A 149 11.84 8.38 -15.30
C PHE A 149 13.00 7.72 -16.09
N SER A 150 13.24 6.43 -15.88
CA SER A 150 14.24 5.67 -16.65
C SER A 150 13.88 5.58 -18.13
N LEU A 151 12.61 5.37 -18.44
CA LEU A 151 12.10 5.37 -19.82
C LEU A 151 12.37 6.70 -20.51
N ALA A 152 12.16 7.83 -19.84
CA ALA A 152 12.47 9.15 -20.40
C ALA A 152 13.94 9.27 -20.84
N VAL A 153 14.90 8.78 -20.02
CA VAL A 153 16.32 8.79 -20.39
C VAL A 153 16.56 8.02 -21.68
N TYR A 154 15.96 6.83 -21.80
CA TYR A 154 16.13 5.98 -22.98
C TYR A 154 15.46 6.56 -24.23
N LEU A 155 14.29 7.18 -24.10
CA LEU A 155 13.60 7.83 -25.21
C LEU A 155 14.37 9.07 -25.72
N ILE A 156 15.04 9.77 -24.82
CA ILE A 156 15.86 10.93 -25.12
C ILE A 156 17.20 10.54 -25.73
N ASP A 157 17.88 9.52 -25.20
CA ASP A 157 19.20 9.08 -25.64
C ASP A 157 19.25 7.55 -25.75
N LYS A 158 19.02 7.06 -26.96
CA LYS A 158 18.98 5.61 -27.28
C LYS A 158 20.27 4.87 -26.98
N SER A 159 21.40 5.57 -26.91
CA SER A 159 22.68 4.94 -26.54
C SER A 159 22.69 4.44 -25.10
N LYS A 160 21.75 4.91 -24.28
CA LYS A 160 21.62 4.54 -22.86
C LYS A 160 20.66 3.35 -22.68
N THR A 161 20.89 2.25 -23.39
CA THR A 161 20.05 1.03 -23.37
C THR A 161 19.80 0.48 -21.97
N ILE A 162 20.75 0.64 -21.06
CA ILE A 162 20.61 0.21 -19.65
C ILE A 162 19.39 0.85 -18.97
N PHE A 163 19.04 2.11 -19.30
CA PHE A 163 17.85 2.75 -18.74
C PHE A 163 16.54 2.17 -19.30
N GLY A 164 16.55 1.68 -20.55
CA GLY A 164 15.43 0.93 -21.10
C GLY A 164 15.20 -0.39 -20.36
N ILE A 165 16.27 -1.11 -20.03
CA ILE A 165 16.22 -2.34 -19.23
C ILE A 165 15.72 -2.04 -17.82
N ILE A 166 16.27 -1.02 -17.15
CA ILE A 166 15.83 -0.59 -15.81
C ILE A 166 14.36 -0.19 -15.82
N ALA A 167 13.91 0.54 -16.86
CA ALA A 167 12.50 0.91 -17.01
C ALA A 167 11.60 -0.33 -17.09
N ALA A 168 11.92 -1.29 -17.96
CA ALA A 168 11.16 -2.53 -18.11
C ALA A 168 11.11 -3.33 -16.79
N LEU A 169 12.23 -3.47 -16.09
CA LEU A 169 12.31 -4.20 -14.81
C LEU A 169 11.49 -3.51 -13.71
N LEU A 170 11.60 -2.19 -13.54
CA LEU A 170 10.87 -1.45 -12.51
C LEU A 170 9.37 -1.40 -12.77
N MET A 171 8.95 -1.26 -14.03
CA MET A 171 7.52 -1.33 -14.41
C MET A 171 6.97 -2.74 -14.16
N SER A 172 7.71 -3.79 -14.51
CA SER A 172 7.33 -5.18 -14.26
C SER A 172 7.25 -5.47 -12.76
N TRP A 173 8.18 -4.94 -11.98
CA TRP A 173 8.14 -5.05 -10.52
C TRP A 173 6.93 -4.34 -9.92
N SER A 174 6.63 -3.12 -10.39
CA SER A 174 5.44 -2.37 -10.00
C SER A 174 4.14 -3.15 -10.24
N ILE A 175 4.01 -3.74 -11.45
CA ILE A 175 2.89 -4.62 -11.82
C ILE A 175 2.79 -5.82 -10.89
N SER A 176 3.91 -6.48 -10.61
CA SER A 176 3.95 -7.68 -9.77
C SER A 176 3.66 -7.36 -8.30
N THR A 177 4.03 -6.15 -7.85
CA THR A 177 3.76 -5.71 -6.48
C THR A 177 2.31 -5.26 -6.32
N ARG A 178 1.79 -4.41 -7.23
CA ARG A 178 0.38 -3.99 -7.27
C ARG A 178 0.00 -3.41 -8.62
N THR A 179 -0.78 -4.15 -9.41
CA THR A 179 -1.18 -3.77 -10.77
C THR A 179 -1.96 -2.44 -10.80
N GLU A 180 -2.88 -2.20 -9.85
CA GLU A 180 -3.69 -0.99 -9.78
C GLU A 180 -2.85 0.26 -9.55
N SER A 181 -1.83 0.16 -8.69
CA SER A 181 -0.87 1.26 -8.47
C SER A 181 -0.08 1.58 -9.74
N PHE A 182 0.34 0.55 -10.48
CA PHE A 182 1.01 0.73 -11.77
C PHE A 182 0.11 1.41 -12.80
N ILE A 183 -1.17 1.00 -12.90
CA ILE A 183 -2.14 1.61 -13.82
C ILE A 183 -2.32 3.10 -13.49
N GLY A 184 -2.43 3.46 -12.21
CA GLY A 184 -2.50 4.86 -11.78
C GLY A 184 -1.29 5.68 -12.22
N VAL A 185 -0.08 5.17 -11.99
CA VAL A 185 1.17 5.80 -12.43
C VAL A 185 1.24 5.87 -13.96
N MET A 186 0.93 4.77 -14.65
CA MET A 186 0.97 4.70 -16.11
C MET A 186 0.04 5.72 -16.75
N SER A 187 -1.18 5.88 -16.24
CA SER A 187 -2.17 6.82 -16.79
C SER A 187 -1.65 8.26 -16.79
N LEU A 188 -0.90 8.65 -15.76
CA LEU A 188 -0.33 9.99 -15.62
C LEU A 188 0.88 10.20 -16.55
N PHE A 189 1.86 9.28 -16.52
CA PHE A 189 3.11 9.49 -17.24
C PHE A 189 3.00 9.17 -18.74
N LEU A 190 2.12 8.24 -19.12
CA LEU A 190 1.92 7.88 -20.52
C LEU A 190 1.41 9.06 -21.35
N ILE A 191 0.49 9.87 -20.80
CA ILE A 191 -0.03 11.05 -21.51
C ILE A 191 1.09 12.05 -21.80
N LEU A 192 2.01 12.27 -20.86
CA LEU A 192 3.14 13.17 -21.06
C LEU A 192 4.10 12.65 -22.14
N ILE A 193 4.30 11.33 -22.18
CA ILE A 193 5.09 10.68 -23.24
C ILE A 193 4.39 10.80 -24.58
N LEU A 194 3.06 10.62 -24.65
CA LEU A 194 2.29 10.82 -25.89
C LEU A 194 2.39 12.25 -26.39
N ILE A 195 2.27 13.26 -25.51
CA ILE A 195 2.47 14.66 -25.89
C ILE A 195 3.89 14.87 -26.41
N PHE A 196 4.90 14.26 -25.76
CA PHE A 196 6.30 14.32 -26.22
C PHE A 196 6.46 13.71 -27.61
N ILE A 197 5.83 12.56 -27.90
CA ILE A 197 5.86 11.91 -29.22
C ILE A 197 5.20 12.78 -30.29
N ILE A 198 4.02 13.35 -29.99
CA ILE A 198 3.25 14.17 -30.93
C ILE A 198 4.04 15.44 -31.27
N THR A 199 4.68 16.04 -30.29
CA THR A 199 5.45 17.29 -30.47
C THR A 199 6.82 17.08 -31.10
N ASN A 200 7.36 15.84 -31.08
CA ASN A 200 8.69 15.48 -31.56
C ASN A 200 8.63 14.77 -32.92
N ARG A 201 8.37 15.52 -33.98
CA ARG A 201 8.02 14.99 -35.34
C ARG A 201 9.12 14.12 -35.98
N SER A 202 10.41 14.39 -35.71
CA SER A 202 11.55 13.78 -36.41
C SER A 202 11.89 12.33 -36.01
N SER A 203 11.36 11.80 -34.89
CA SER A 203 11.76 10.49 -34.36
C SER A 203 10.59 9.59 -33.94
N LYS A 204 9.36 9.88 -34.39
CA LYS A 204 8.15 9.15 -33.96
C LYS A 204 8.24 7.64 -34.09
N LYS A 205 8.63 7.15 -35.28
CA LYS A 205 8.71 5.69 -35.55
C LYS A 205 9.65 4.97 -34.58
N ASP A 206 10.79 5.58 -34.31
CA ASP A 206 11.78 4.99 -33.43
C ASP A 206 11.36 5.03 -31.96
N ILE A 207 10.70 6.12 -31.52
CA ILE A 207 10.16 6.21 -30.18
C ILE A 207 9.10 5.12 -29.97
N ILE A 208 8.16 4.96 -30.90
CA ILE A 208 7.13 3.92 -30.83
C ILE A 208 7.75 2.52 -30.81
N LYS A 209 8.73 2.23 -31.68
CA LYS A 209 9.45 0.96 -31.69
C LYS A 209 10.08 0.67 -30.31
N ASN A 210 10.73 1.66 -29.72
CA ASN A 210 11.37 1.51 -28.43
C ASN A 210 10.37 1.33 -27.28
N LEU A 211 9.23 2.02 -27.31
CA LEU A 211 8.13 1.82 -26.37
C LEU A 211 7.61 0.38 -26.44
N ILE A 212 7.36 -0.12 -27.65
CA ILE A 212 6.92 -1.50 -27.84
C ILE A 212 7.93 -2.48 -27.24
N LEU A 213 9.22 -2.31 -27.54
CA LEU A 213 10.27 -3.19 -27.03
C LEU A 213 10.34 -3.21 -25.50
N ILE A 214 10.29 -2.03 -24.88
CA ILE A 214 10.32 -1.93 -23.39
C ILE A 214 9.05 -2.49 -22.78
N SER A 215 7.90 -2.33 -23.43
CA SER A 215 6.61 -2.83 -22.93
C SER A 215 6.49 -4.36 -22.97
N LEU A 216 7.34 -5.06 -23.70
CA LEU A 216 7.27 -6.53 -23.81
C LEU A 216 7.40 -7.21 -22.45
N LEU A 217 8.36 -6.79 -21.61
CA LEU A 217 8.56 -7.40 -20.30
C LEU A 217 7.39 -7.09 -19.32
N PRO A 218 6.92 -5.84 -19.16
CA PRO A 218 5.70 -5.53 -18.41
C PRO A 218 4.47 -6.31 -18.90
N ILE A 219 4.25 -6.43 -20.22
CA ILE A 219 3.13 -7.20 -20.78
C ILE A 219 3.28 -8.69 -20.45
N LEU A 220 4.49 -9.25 -20.59
CA LEU A 220 4.76 -10.64 -20.23
C LEU A 220 4.50 -10.87 -18.73
N THR A 221 4.91 -9.93 -17.89
CA THR A 221 4.64 -9.96 -16.44
C THR A 221 3.14 -9.99 -16.15
N LEU A 222 2.35 -9.15 -16.81
CA LEU A 222 0.89 -9.17 -16.69
C LEU A 222 0.30 -10.52 -17.13
N LEU A 223 0.75 -11.06 -18.26
CA LEU A 223 0.27 -12.34 -18.78
C LEU A 223 0.60 -13.50 -17.82
N ILE A 224 1.80 -13.55 -17.28
CA ILE A 224 2.21 -14.57 -16.31
C ILE A 224 1.37 -14.47 -15.04
N ASN A 225 1.22 -13.28 -14.47
CA ASN A 225 0.41 -13.06 -13.27
C ASN A 225 -1.07 -13.41 -13.52
N PHE A 226 -1.63 -13.02 -14.68
CA PHE A 226 -2.99 -13.37 -15.06
C PHE A 226 -3.18 -14.89 -15.22
N THR A 227 -2.20 -15.58 -15.80
CA THR A 227 -2.25 -17.04 -15.96
C THR A 227 -2.19 -17.72 -14.60
N ALA A 228 -1.27 -17.30 -13.72
CA ALA A 228 -1.18 -17.81 -12.35
C ALA A 228 -2.49 -17.59 -11.57
N TYR A 229 -3.11 -16.41 -11.71
CA TYR A 229 -4.42 -16.10 -11.16
C TYR A 229 -5.50 -17.07 -11.67
N LYS A 230 -5.57 -17.30 -12.99
CA LYS A 230 -6.56 -18.23 -13.59
C LYS A 230 -6.38 -19.66 -13.10
N ILE A 231 -5.14 -20.12 -12.94
CA ILE A 231 -4.83 -21.44 -12.39
C ILE A 231 -5.28 -21.54 -10.93
N GLN A 232 -4.95 -20.58 -10.09
CA GLN A 232 -5.33 -20.54 -8.68
C GLN A 232 -6.86 -20.59 -8.52
N PHE A 233 -7.58 -19.72 -9.22
CA PHE A 233 -9.04 -19.63 -9.15
C PHE A 233 -9.77 -20.65 -10.06
N SER A 234 -9.07 -21.68 -10.60
CA SER A 234 -9.71 -22.85 -11.19
C SER A 234 -10.21 -23.83 -10.13
N ASP A 235 -9.65 -23.80 -8.93
CA ASP A 235 -10.08 -24.59 -7.78
C ASP A 235 -11.40 -24.07 -7.18
N GLN A 236 -12.27 -25.00 -6.67
CA GLN A 236 -13.60 -24.64 -6.16
C GLN A 236 -13.53 -23.83 -4.86
N GLU A 237 -12.65 -24.22 -3.92
CA GLU A 237 -12.52 -23.47 -2.65
C GLU A 237 -12.08 -22.03 -2.90
N TRP A 238 -11.19 -21.81 -3.88
CA TRP A 238 -10.77 -20.45 -4.27
C TRP A 238 -11.90 -19.66 -4.94
N ARG A 239 -12.75 -20.30 -5.74
CA ARG A 239 -13.91 -19.64 -6.34
C ARG A 239 -14.95 -19.25 -5.30
N ASP A 240 -15.24 -20.15 -4.36
CA ASP A 240 -16.20 -19.89 -3.28
C ASP A 240 -15.72 -18.73 -2.39
N TYR A 241 -14.43 -18.76 -2.02
CA TYR A 241 -13.82 -17.65 -1.29
C TYR A 241 -13.88 -16.33 -2.07
N ARG A 242 -13.57 -16.34 -3.36
CA ARG A 242 -13.65 -15.14 -4.20
C ARG A 242 -15.06 -14.56 -4.25
N ASN A 243 -16.08 -15.39 -4.36
CA ASN A 243 -17.47 -14.96 -4.36
C ASN A 243 -17.84 -14.32 -3.01
N PHE A 244 -17.43 -14.94 -1.91
CA PHE A 244 -17.56 -14.38 -0.58
C PHE A 244 -16.85 -13.02 -0.46
N GLU A 245 -15.58 -12.96 -0.78
CA GLU A 245 -14.75 -11.76 -0.61
C GLU A 245 -15.24 -10.60 -1.49
N SER A 246 -15.64 -10.89 -2.73
CA SER A 246 -16.20 -9.87 -3.63
C SER A 246 -17.50 -9.29 -3.09
N ALA A 247 -18.40 -10.12 -2.57
CA ALA A 247 -19.66 -9.67 -2.00
C ALA A 247 -19.45 -8.92 -0.67
N ARG A 248 -18.58 -9.44 0.21
CA ARG A 248 -18.18 -8.78 1.45
C ARG A 248 -17.61 -7.38 1.16
N TYR A 249 -16.65 -7.29 0.24
CA TYR A 249 -16.07 -6.02 -0.19
C TYR A 249 -17.14 -5.04 -0.69
N THR A 250 -18.09 -5.53 -1.48
CA THR A 250 -19.19 -4.70 -1.99
C THR A 250 -20.06 -4.15 -0.87
N ILE A 251 -20.33 -4.94 0.18
CA ILE A 251 -21.13 -4.49 1.33
C ILE A 251 -20.33 -3.50 2.18
N GLN A 252 -19.17 -3.92 2.72
CA GLN A 252 -18.44 -3.16 3.72
C GLN A 252 -17.70 -1.94 3.16
N ASP A 253 -17.20 -2.04 1.91
CA ASP A 253 -16.41 -0.96 1.32
C ASP A 253 -17.25 0.03 0.49
N ASN A 254 -18.56 -0.22 0.30
CA ASN A 254 -19.46 0.64 -0.48
C ASN A 254 -20.66 1.20 0.31
N GLU A 255 -20.59 1.27 1.63
CA GLU A 255 -21.62 1.85 2.50
C GLU A 255 -22.98 1.11 2.48
N ILE A 256 -23.09 -0.03 1.81
CA ILE A 256 -24.26 -0.91 1.88
C ILE A 256 -24.46 -1.38 3.31
N GLU A 257 -23.38 -1.55 4.04
CA GLU A 257 -23.36 -1.90 5.46
C GLU A 257 -24.20 -0.95 6.31
N ARG A 258 -24.13 0.38 6.08
CA ARG A 258 -24.95 1.34 6.80
C ARG A 258 -26.45 1.11 6.60
N ILE A 259 -26.87 0.71 5.40
CA ILE A 259 -28.28 0.42 5.10
C ILE A 259 -28.73 -0.87 5.80
N ILE A 260 -27.86 -1.87 5.82
CA ILE A 260 -28.12 -3.13 6.51
C ILE A 260 -28.19 -2.90 8.03
N SER A 261 -27.36 -2.01 8.59
CA SER A 261 -27.33 -1.69 10.02
C SER A 261 -28.63 -1.08 10.55
N GLU A 262 -29.42 -0.43 9.71
CA GLU A 262 -30.70 0.16 10.11
C GLU A 262 -31.79 -0.90 10.44
N ASP A 263 -31.76 -2.03 9.73
CA ASP A 263 -32.68 -3.17 9.96
C ASP A 263 -32.04 -4.46 9.41
N PRO A 264 -31.15 -5.13 10.15
CA PRO A 264 -30.52 -6.37 9.70
C PRO A 264 -31.49 -7.50 9.43
N LEU A 265 -32.60 -7.58 10.21
CA LEU A 265 -33.63 -8.62 10.08
C LEU A 265 -34.31 -8.58 8.70
N LYS A 266 -34.48 -7.39 8.14
CA LYS A 266 -35.04 -7.21 6.79
C LYS A 266 -34.22 -7.95 5.73
N TYR A 267 -32.92 -8.10 5.96
CA TYR A 267 -31.98 -8.76 5.06
C TYR A 267 -31.66 -10.20 5.51
N GLY A 268 -32.42 -10.72 6.48
CA GLY A 268 -32.29 -12.08 6.96
C GLY A 268 -31.09 -12.34 7.89
N TRP A 269 -30.59 -11.30 8.53
CA TRP A 269 -29.59 -11.40 9.59
C TRP A 269 -30.16 -11.04 10.95
N GLU A 270 -29.81 -11.82 11.96
CA GLU A 270 -29.98 -11.42 13.35
C GLU A 270 -28.97 -10.30 13.69
N GLU A 271 -29.29 -9.51 14.72
CA GLU A 271 -28.45 -8.39 15.14
C GLU A 271 -26.98 -8.83 15.41
N TYR A 272 -26.81 -9.96 16.09
CA TYR A 272 -25.47 -10.50 16.38
C TYR A 272 -24.73 -10.95 15.11
N GLU A 273 -25.42 -11.46 14.07
CA GLU A 273 -24.81 -11.83 12.80
C GLU A 273 -24.29 -10.60 12.05
N TYR A 274 -25.09 -9.54 12.01
CA TYR A 274 -24.66 -8.27 11.46
C TYR A 274 -23.41 -7.74 12.20
N ARG A 275 -23.39 -7.75 13.53
CA ARG A 275 -22.25 -7.31 14.33
C ARG A 275 -21.00 -8.18 14.13
N LEU A 276 -21.16 -9.49 13.93
CA LEU A 276 -20.05 -10.38 13.55
C LEU A 276 -19.50 -10.01 12.16
N PHE A 277 -20.37 -9.68 11.21
CA PHE A 277 -20.00 -9.26 9.88
C PHE A 277 -19.24 -7.93 9.90
N ASP A 278 -19.78 -6.92 10.54
CA ASP A 278 -19.20 -5.58 10.68
C ASP A 278 -17.79 -5.63 11.31
N SER A 279 -17.63 -6.46 12.32
CA SER A 279 -16.36 -6.63 13.03
C SER A 279 -15.35 -7.60 12.36
N TYR A 280 -15.67 -8.16 11.19
CA TYR A 280 -14.85 -9.20 10.53
C TYR A 280 -14.65 -10.47 11.36
N ASN A 281 -15.56 -10.76 12.29
CA ASN A 281 -15.53 -11.97 13.11
C ASN A 281 -16.38 -13.08 12.49
N PHE A 282 -15.98 -13.59 11.34
CA PHE A 282 -16.67 -14.65 10.61
C PHE A 282 -16.45 -16.00 11.30
N LEU A 283 -17.27 -16.30 12.33
CA LEU A 283 -17.11 -17.48 13.18
C LEU A 283 -17.76 -18.75 12.61
N TYR A 284 -18.71 -18.59 11.70
CA TYR A 284 -19.36 -19.69 10.99
C TYR A 284 -19.81 -19.22 9.60
N LYS A 285 -19.86 -20.17 8.69
CA LYS A 285 -19.93 -19.86 7.25
C LYS A 285 -21.34 -19.57 6.77
N ASP A 286 -22.35 -20.18 7.39
CA ASP A 286 -23.71 -20.22 6.82
C ASP A 286 -24.31 -18.83 6.52
N PRO A 287 -24.31 -17.83 7.43
CA PRO A 287 -24.90 -16.52 7.11
C PRO A 287 -24.05 -15.70 6.14
N PHE A 288 -22.79 -16.04 5.94
CA PHE A 288 -21.79 -15.26 5.18
C PHE A 288 -21.35 -15.93 3.88
N THR A 289 -22.12 -16.87 3.32
CA THR A 289 -21.79 -17.42 2.00
C THR A 289 -21.89 -16.35 0.92
N GLY A 290 -21.00 -16.42 -0.09
CA GLY A 290 -21.03 -15.45 -1.19
C GLY A 290 -22.40 -15.33 -1.87
N GLN A 291 -23.17 -16.42 -1.97
CA GLN A 291 -24.52 -16.40 -2.53
C GLN A 291 -25.51 -15.61 -1.65
N LYS A 292 -25.47 -15.80 -0.32
CA LYS A 292 -26.32 -15.04 0.60
C LYS A 292 -25.97 -13.55 0.59
N LEU A 293 -24.67 -13.22 0.60
CA LEU A 293 -24.21 -11.83 0.52
C LEU A 293 -24.63 -11.15 -0.79
N ILE A 294 -24.55 -11.84 -1.93
CA ILE A 294 -25.01 -11.31 -3.23
C ILE A 294 -26.53 -11.06 -3.18
N LYS A 295 -27.32 -11.98 -2.61
CA LYS A 295 -28.76 -11.78 -2.45
C LYS A 295 -29.08 -10.54 -1.63
N ILE A 296 -28.35 -10.31 -0.52
CA ILE A 296 -28.50 -9.10 0.30
C ILE A 296 -28.20 -7.84 -0.54
N ILE A 297 -27.12 -7.84 -1.33
CA ILE A 297 -26.79 -6.73 -2.22
C ILE A 297 -27.94 -6.44 -3.20
N ASP A 298 -28.49 -7.47 -3.81
CA ASP A 298 -29.60 -7.33 -4.77
C ASP A 298 -30.87 -6.78 -4.09
N GLU A 299 -31.15 -7.19 -2.85
CA GLU A 299 -32.31 -6.73 -2.07
C GLU A 299 -32.20 -5.27 -1.60
N THR A 300 -30.99 -4.73 -1.48
CA THR A 300 -30.80 -3.30 -1.13
C THR A 300 -31.20 -2.35 -2.26
N ASN A 301 -31.39 -2.85 -3.48
CA ASN A 301 -31.71 -2.04 -4.67
C ASN A 301 -30.76 -0.85 -4.90
N ILE A 302 -29.52 -0.94 -4.42
CA ILE A 302 -28.53 0.12 -4.56
C ILE A 302 -28.03 0.15 -6.01
N THR A 303 -28.22 1.29 -6.65
CA THR A 303 -27.68 1.54 -7.99
C THR A 303 -26.30 2.21 -7.90
N PRO A 304 -25.43 2.06 -8.91
CA PRO A 304 -24.19 2.83 -8.98
C PRO A 304 -24.39 4.34 -8.85
N ALA A 305 -25.52 4.87 -9.29
CA ALA A 305 -25.86 6.28 -9.16
C ALA A 305 -26.13 6.68 -7.69
N SER A 306 -26.88 5.88 -6.92
CA SER A 306 -27.14 6.18 -5.51
C SER A 306 -25.87 6.06 -4.66
N ILE A 307 -24.95 5.16 -5.01
CA ILE A 307 -23.60 5.10 -4.39
C ILE A 307 -22.80 6.36 -4.71
N PHE A 308 -22.93 6.87 -5.93
CA PHE A 308 -22.23 8.09 -6.33
C PHE A 308 -22.71 9.31 -5.53
N ASP A 309 -24.02 9.47 -5.40
CA ASP A 309 -24.62 10.62 -4.70
C ASP A 309 -24.26 10.62 -3.20
N SER A 310 -24.38 9.47 -2.53
CA SER A 310 -24.04 9.36 -1.10
C SER A 310 -22.54 9.55 -0.83
N LYS A 311 -21.68 9.06 -1.74
CA LYS A 311 -20.22 9.21 -1.64
C LYS A 311 -19.73 10.60 -2.01
N PHE A 312 -20.49 11.38 -2.79
CA PHE A 312 -20.05 12.69 -3.23
C PHE A 312 -20.01 13.71 -2.08
N ASP A 313 -21.02 13.72 -1.21
CA ASP A 313 -21.04 14.60 -0.03
C ASP A 313 -19.95 14.23 0.98
N ASP A 314 -19.77 12.92 1.23
CA ASP A 314 -18.66 12.41 2.04
C ASP A 314 -17.31 12.69 1.41
N PHE A 315 -17.21 12.65 0.10
CA PHE A 315 -16.00 12.93 -0.67
C PHE A 315 -15.48 14.35 -0.40
N VAL A 316 -16.36 15.36 -0.44
CA VAL A 316 -15.98 16.75 -0.19
C VAL A 316 -15.39 16.91 1.22
N ASN A 317 -16.04 16.33 2.22
CA ASN A 317 -15.59 16.40 3.61
C ASN A 317 -14.28 15.62 3.85
N ARG A 318 -14.13 14.44 3.27
CA ARG A 318 -12.91 13.62 3.40
C ARG A 318 -11.73 14.22 2.65
N ILE A 319 -11.95 14.78 1.47
CA ILE A 319 -10.90 15.48 0.72
C ILE A 319 -10.37 16.65 1.51
N GLU A 320 -11.23 17.52 2.04
CA GLU A 320 -10.77 18.68 2.79
C GLU A 320 -9.87 18.28 3.97
N THR A 321 -10.28 17.30 4.74
CA THR A 321 -9.51 16.82 5.89
C THR A 321 -8.19 16.17 5.47
N LYS A 322 -8.21 15.34 4.42
CA LYS A 322 -7.00 14.64 3.94
C LYS A 322 -6.05 15.56 3.18
N PHE A 323 -6.59 16.50 2.39
CA PHE A 323 -5.74 17.51 1.72
C PHE A 323 -5.00 18.39 2.72
N LYS A 324 -5.63 18.78 3.83
CA LYS A 324 -4.94 19.53 4.90
C LYS A 324 -3.72 18.76 5.44
N SER A 325 -3.81 17.44 5.57
CA SER A 325 -2.70 16.62 6.07
C SER A 325 -1.49 16.52 5.11
N PHE A 326 -1.67 16.82 3.81
CA PHE A 326 -0.63 16.69 2.78
C PHE A 326 -0.42 17.96 1.98
N ASP A 327 -0.98 19.08 2.46
CA ASP A 327 -0.96 20.38 1.81
C ASP A 327 0.46 20.83 1.48
N PHE A 328 1.42 20.56 2.36
CA PHE A 328 2.83 20.90 2.15
C PHE A 328 3.46 20.24 0.90
N ILE A 329 3.03 19.00 0.52
CA ILE A 329 3.54 18.33 -0.70
C ILE A 329 3.04 19.07 -1.94
N ILE A 330 1.75 19.40 -1.95
CA ILE A 330 1.11 20.12 -3.06
C ILE A 330 1.68 21.52 -3.16
N LYS A 331 1.76 22.26 -2.06
CA LYS A 331 2.35 23.60 -2.00
C LYS A 331 3.79 23.59 -2.48
N SER A 332 4.62 22.65 -2.01
CA SER A 332 6.00 22.53 -2.45
C SER A 332 6.12 22.27 -3.96
N GLY A 333 5.21 21.46 -4.53
CA GLY A 333 5.12 21.23 -5.97
C GLY A 333 4.78 22.51 -6.75
N PHE A 334 3.80 23.30 -6.29
CA PHE A 334 3.46 24.56 -6.92
C PHE A 334 4.55 25.64 -6.75
N ILE A 335 5.21 25.70 -5.60
CA ILE A 335 6.38 26.58 -5.40
C ILE A 335 7.48 26.20 -6.40
N PHE A 336 7.78 24.92 -6.54
CA PHE A 336 8.75 24.44 -7.51
C PHE A 336 8.38 24.84 -8.95
N LEU A 337 7.12 24.61 -9.36
CA LEU A 337 6.63 25.01 -10.69
C LEU A 337 6.75 26.51 -10.92
N THR A 338 6.38 27.31 -9.93
CA THR A 338 6.49 28.77 -9.98
C THR A 338 7.94 29.21 -10.16
N LEU A 339 8.87 28.65 -9.39
CA LEU A 339 10.30 28.95 -9.51
C LEU A 339 10.86 28.56 -10.89
N LEU A 340 10.42 27.44 -11.46
CA LEU A 340 10.79 27.05 -12.83
C LEU A 340 10.27 28.05 -13.87
N ILE A 341 9.02 28.50 -13.75
CA ILE A 341 8.44 29.51 -14.65
C ILE A 341 9.24 30.81 -14.57
N ILE A 342 9.54 31.31 -13.37
CA ILE A 342 10.33 32.52 -13.17
C ILE A 342 11.73 32.33 -13.78
N GLN A 343 12.38 31.19 -13.58
CA GLN A 343 13.68 30.90 -14.18
C GLN A 343 13.63 30.93 -15.71
N LEU A 344 12.59 30.38 -16.32
CA LEU A 344 12.40 30.39 -17.78
C LEU A 344 12.11 31.83 -18.29
N LEU A 345 11.36 32.63 -17.54
CA LEU A 345 11.11 34.05 -17.83
C LEU A 345 12.40 34.87 -17.81
N LEU A 346 13.21 34.73 -16.77
CA LEU A 346 14.49 35.41 -16.62
C LEU A 346 15.47 35.06 -17.75
N ASN A 347 15.40 33.80 -18.22
CA ASN A 347 16.21 33.32 -19.36
C ASN A 347 15.56 33.66 -20.73
N LYS A 348 14.47 34.43 -20.76
CA LYS A 348 13.72 34.81 -21.98
C LYS A 348 13.25 33.63 -22.85
N LYS A 349 12.97 32.47 -22.24
CA LYS A 349 12.57 31.23 -22.90
C LYS A 349 11.05 31.10 -22.97
N ARG A 350 10.35 32.01 -23.64
CA ARG A 350 8.87 32.03 -23.76
C ARG A 350 8.27 30.73 -24.29
N LYS A 351 8.93 30.10 -25.27
CA LYS A 351 8.48 28.79 -25.80
C LYS A 351 8.55 27.70 -24.74
N GLY A 352 9.60 27.66 -23.94
CA GLY A 352 9.75 26.69 -22.85
C GLY A 352 8.64 26.85 -21.80
N ILE A 353 8.21 28.07 -21.50
CA ILE A 353 7.10 28.33 -20.58
C ILE A 353 5.80 27.78 -21.14
N LYS A 354 5.48 28.09 -22.43
CA LYS A 354 4.28 27.57 -23.07
C LYS A 354 4.25 26.06 -23.05
N ASP A 355 5.35 25.41 -23.41
CA ASP A 355 5.46 23.96 -23.39
C ASP A 355 5.29 23.41 -21.95
N LEU A 356 5.91 24.02 -20.95
CA LEU A 356 5.79 23.62 -19.54
C LEU A 356 4.33 23.70 -19.07
N LEU A 357 3.63 24.79 -19.34
CA LEU A 357 2.23 24.96 -18.97
C LEU A 357 1.32 23.93 -19.68
N ILE A 358 1.60 23.57 -20.93
CA ILE A 358 0.85 22.52 -21.64
C ILE A 358 1.06 21.17 -20.94
N TYR A 359 2.31 20.73 -20.72
CA TYR A 359 2.59 19.43 -20.12
C TYR A 359 2.06 19.34 -18.68
N THR A 360 2.33 20.36 -17.86
CA THR A 360 1.86 20.37 -16.46
C THR A 360 0.34 20.48 -16.38
N GLY A 361 -0.30 21.28 -17.27
CA GLY A 361 -1.74 21.44 -17.34
C GLY A 361 -2.45 20.12 -17.67
N PHE A 362 -2.01 19.41 -18.71
CA PHE A 362 -2.56 18.09 -19.03
C PHE A 362 -2.30 17.07 -17.91
N GLY A 363 -1.09 17.06 -17.35
CA GLY A 363 -0.77 16.19 -16.22
C GLY A 363 -1.67 16.46 -15.02
N PHE A 364 -1.92 17.74 -14.69
CA PHE A 364 -2.80 18.15 -13.60
C PHE A 364 -4.26 17.73 -13.85
N ILE A 365 -4.79 17.92 -15.07
CA ILE A 365 -6.17 17.52 -15.41
C ILE A 365 -6.35 16.01 -15.19
N ILE A 366 -5.42 15.19 -15.67
CA ILE A 366 -5.51 13.74 -15.50
C ILE A 366 -5.33 13.35 -14.03
N PHE A 367 -4.41 14.00 -13.32
CA PHE A 367 -4.24 13.82 -11.88
C PHE A 367 -5.54 14.11 -11.13
N ALA A 368 -6.22 15.22 -11.45
CA ALA A 368 -7.51 15.58 -10.85
C ALA A 368 -8.59 14.54 -11.18
N ILE A 369 -8.72 14.11 -12.44
CA ILE A 369 -9.69 13.09 -12.87
C ILE A 369 -9.44 11.77 -12.13
N LEU A 370 -8.19 11.31 -12.04
CA LEU A 370 -7.84 10.10 -11.32
C LEU A 370 -8.07 10.25 -9.82
N GLY A 371 -7.75 11.42 -9.24
CA GLY A 371 -8.01 11.72 -7.84
C GLY A 371 -9.50 11.65 -7.51
N ILE A 372 -10.35 12.24 -8.34
CA ILE A 372 -11.81 12.18 -8.23
C ILE A 372 -12.27 10.71 -8.35
N TYR A 373 -11.83 9.99 -9.38
CA TYR A 373 -12.19 8.59 -9.58
C TYR A 373 -11.81 7.72 -8.38
N ILE A 374 -10.55 7.81 -7.92
CA ILE A 374 -10.08 7.02 -6.78
C ILE A 374 -10.85 7.39 -5.50
N SER A 375 -11.20 8.67 -5.32
CA SER A 375 -11.89 9.14 -4.12
C SER A 375 -13.36 8.71 -4.08
N ILE A 376 -14.03 8.64 -5.22
CA ILE A 376 -15.45 8.27 -5.31
C ILE A 376 -15.62 6.75 -5.31
N TYR A 377 -14.84 6.04 -6.10
CA TYR A 377 -15.03 4.60 -6.31
C TYR A 377 -14.16 3.71 -5.44
N LEU A 378 -13.06 4.25 -4.89
CA LEU A 378 -12.14 3.50 -4.05
C LEU A 378 -12.00 4.22 -2.71
N ARG A 379 -11.75 3.46 -1.64
CA ARG A 379 -11.30 4.09 -0.39
C ARG A 379 -9.96 4.78 -0.63
N LEU A 380 -9.76 5.95 0.01
CA LEU A 380 -8.46 6.64 0.03
C LEU A 380 -7.75 6.40 1.38
N PRO A 381 -7.29 5.17 1.66
CA PRO A 381 -6.42 4.97 2.82
C PRO A 381 -5.10 5.73 2.63
N GLU A 382 -4.46 6.14 3.72
CA GLU A 382 -3.19 6.90 3.67
C GLU A 382 -2.14 6.24 2.78
N ARG A 383 -2.07 4.91 2.79
CA ARG A 383 -1.16 4.09 1.96
C ARG A 383 -1.32 4.26 0.45
N VAL A 384 -2.49 4.73 0.00
CA VAL A 384 -2.79 5.05 -1.42
C VAL A 384 -2.69 6.55 -1.64
N PHE A 385 -3.26 7.33 -0.72
CA PHE A 385 -3.37 8.77 -0.86
C PHE A 385 -2.00 9.48 -0.87
N PHE A 386 -1.11 9.15 0.07
CA PHE A 386 0.21 9.77 0.13
C PHE A 386 1.06 9.51 -1.11
N PRO A 387 1.26 8.26 -1.58
CA PRO A 387 1.97 8.02 -2.83
C PRO A 387 1.32 8.72 -4.03
N PHE A 388 -0.02 8.72 -4.10
CA PHE A 388 -0.74 9.42 -5.17
C PHE A 388 -0.44 10.93 -5.15
N MET A 389 -0.50 11.60 -3.99
CA MET A 389 -0.20 13.03 -3.87
C MET A 389 1.23 13.38 -4.30
N THR A 390 2.20 12.50 -4.03
CA THR A 390 3.59 12.71 -4.46
C THR A 390 3.78 12.60 -5.98
N LEU A 391 2.83 12.00 -6.71
CA LEU A 391 2.90 11.94 -8.18
C LEU A 391 2.79 13.32 -8.83
N LEU A 392 2.03 14.26 -8.25
CA LEU A 392 1.88 15.59 -8.83
C LEU A 392 3.21 16.34 -8.93
N PRO A 393 4.00 16.51 -7.85
CA PRO A 393 5.32 17.12 -7.97
C PRO A 393 6.29 16.31 -8.87
N PHE A 394 6.18 14.99 -8.91
CA PHE A 394 6.96 14.19 -9.87
C PHE A 394 6.55 14.45 -11.32
N LEU A 395 5.28 14.67 -11.61
CA LEU A 395 4.81 15.09 -12.93
C LEU A 395 5.43 16.43 -13.36
N PHE A 396 5.58 17.39 -12.43
CA PHE A 396 6.22 18.67 -12.73
C PHE A 396 7.70 18.50 -13.08
N ILE A 397 8.44 17.68 -12.31
CA ILE A 397 9.84 17.34 -12.61
C ILE A 397 9.94 16.63 -13.97
N PHE A 398 9.09 15.65 -14.22
CA PHE A 398 9.09 14.87 -15.45
C PHE A 398 8.76 15.74 -16.68
N SER A 399 7.77 16.62 -16.56
CA SER A 399 7.42 17.59 -17.60
C SER A 399 8.60 18.50 -17.94
N TYR A 400 9.28 19.01 -16.90
CA TYR A 400 10.46 19.84 -17.09
C TYR A 400 11.61 19.08 -17.77
N ILE A 401 11.86 17.84 -17.41
CA ILE A 401 12.86 16.97 -18.06
C ILE A 401 12.59 16.85 -19.56
N LEU A 402 11.35 16.55 -19.95
CA LEU A 402 10.97 16.37 -21.36
C LEU A 402 11.16 17.66 -22.17
N ILE A 403 10.84 18.81 -21.58
CA ILE A 403 10.94 20.13 -22.23
C ILE A 403 12.39 20.61 -22.29
N PHE A 404 13.14 20.46 -21.21
CA PHE A 404 14.54 20.84 -21.13
C PHE A 404 15.37 20.18 -22.23
N HIS A 405 15.11 18.92 -22.48
CA HIS A 405 15.82 18.18 -23.52
C HIS A 405 15.40 18.61 -24.93
N ARG A 406 14.12 18.94 -25.16
CA ARG A 406 13.61 19.40 -26.46
C ARG A 406 14.21 20.75 -26.86
N ASN A 407 14.50 21.62 -25.87
CA ASN A 407 15.02 22.95 -26.07
C ASN A 407 16.48 23.02 -25.61
N ASN A 408 17.41 22.42 -26.39
CA ASN A 408 18.86 22.32 -26.11
C ASN A 408 19.56 23.62 -25.67
N GLU A 409 18.85 24.74 -25.68
CA GLU A 409 19.32 26.09 -25.33
C GLU A 409 19.00 26.53 -23.90
N ILE A 410 18.30 25.72 -23.09
CA ILE A 410 17.97 26.09 -21.71
C ILE A 410 19.20 25.83 -20.84
N LYS A 411 20.15 26.76 -20.84
CA LYS A 411 21.21 26.80 -19.83
C LYS A 411 20.65 27.47 -18.58
N SER A 412 20.60 26.74 -17.47
CA SER A 412 20.25 27.31 -16.18
C SER A 412 21.32 28.34 -15.75
N ASN A 413 20.89 29.52 -15.32
CA ASN A 413 21.78 30.47 -14.67
C ASN A 413 22.08 29.92 -13.26
N LYS A 414 23.33 29.52 -13.03
CA LYS A 414 23.76 28.88 -11.78
C LYS A 414 23.42 29.72 -10.53
N LEU A 415 23.59 31.05 -10.59
CA LEU A 415 23.30 31.91 -9.46
C LEU A 415 21.81 31.92 -9.13
N ILE A 416 20.96 32.09 -10.15
CA ILE A 416 19.49 32.09 -9.98
C ILE A 416 19.02 30.74 -9.45
N SER A 417 19.51 29.64 -10.03
CA SER A 417 19.18 28.30 -9.57
C SER A 417 19.61 28.04 -8.13
N THR A 418 20.76 28.58 -7.71
CA THR A 418 21.23 28.46 -6.33
C THR A 418 20.31 29.22 -5.37
N ILE A 419 19.97 30.48 -5.69
CA ILE A 419 19.05 31.28 -4.88
C ILE A 419 17.68 30.61 -4.76
N PHE A 420 17.15 30.10 -5.86
CA PHE A 420 15.85 29.43 -5.87
C PHE A 420 15.87 28.09 -5.12
N ALA A 421 16.99 27.34 -5.19
CA ALA A 421 17.15 26.15 -4.39
C ALA A 421 17.15 26.45 -2.89
N PHE A 422 17.76 27.56 -2.45
CA PHE A 422 17.70 28.03 -1.07
C PHE A 422 16.29 28.48 -0.67
N ILE A 423 15.57 29.22 -1.53
CA ILE A 423 14.18 29.62 -1.29
C ILE A 423 13.31 28.37 -1.11
N LEU A 424 13.47 27.35 -1.96
CA LEU A 424 12.72 26.10 -1.89
C LEU A 424 13.03 25.33 -0.59
N LEU A 425 14.31 25.21 -0.22
CA LEU A 425 14.73 24.59 1.03
C LEU A 425 14.10 25.30 2.23
N PHE A 426 14.13 26.64 2.23
CA PHE A 426 13.57 27.46 3.31
C PHE A 426 12.05 27.31 3.38
N ALA A 427 11.35 27.37 2.24
CA ALA A 427 9.89 27.22 2.17
C ALA A 427 9.44 25.86 2.69
N VAL A 428 10.10 24.77 2.26
CA VAL A 428 9.80 23.42 2.74
C VAL A 428 10.11 23.27 4.23
N ALA A 429 11.21 23.84 4.72
CA ALA A 429 11.58 23.78 6.13
C ALA A 429 10.64 24.60 7.02
N PHE A 430 10.10 25.71 6.52
CA PHE A 430 9.21 26.60 7.29
C PHE A 430 7.78 26.06 7.34
N ASP A 431 7.25 25.60 6.20
CA ASP A 431 5.90 25.01 6.10
C ASP A 431 5.81 23.67 6.87
N SER A 432 6.92 22.90 6.88
CA SER A 432 6.98 21.64 7.61
C SER A 432 7.03 21.80 9.14
N LYS A 433 7.34 22.98 9.69
CA LYS A 433 7.56 23.14 11.13
C LYS A 433 6.28 23.00 11.96
N GLU A 434 5.12 23.40 11.45
CA GLU A 434 3.83 23.24 12.10
C GLU A 434 3.25 21.85 11.91
N ASP A 435 3.35 21.27 10.69
CA ASP A 435 2.82 19.96 10.37
C ASP A 435 3.74 18.80 10.79
N PHE A 436 5.08 19.03 10.85
CA PHE A 436 6.07 18.05 11.28
C PHE A 436 5.96 17.64 12.75
N ASN A 437 5.42 18.52 13.60
CA ASN A 437 5.32 18.24 15.03
C ASN A 437 4.06 17.45 15.42
N GLN A 438 3.07 17.32 14.54
CA GLN A 438 1.75 16.87 15.00
C GLN A 438 1.31 15.47 14.60
N SER A 439 2.00 14.68 13.79
CA SER A 439 1.54 13.29 13.63
C SER A 439 2.11 12.49 12.46
N PHE A 440 2.68 13.13 11.45
CA PHE A 440 2.94 12.46 10.18
C PHE A 440 4.36 11.90 10.02
N PHE A 441 5.38 12.66 10.46
CA PHE A 441 6.79 12.33 10.15
C PHE A 441 7.55 11.57 11.24
N PHE A 442 7.10 11.63 12.47
CA PHE A 442 7.74 10.90 13.56
C PHE A 442 6.66 10.35 14.49
N LYS A 443 5.96 9.33 14.04
CA LYS A 443 5.19 8.48 14.95
C LYS A 443 6.18 7.70 15.84
N THR A 444 7.02 8.43 16.56
CA THR A 444 7.64 7.86 17.75
C THR A 444 6.55 7.82 18.81
N ASN A 445 5.67 6.83 18.73
CA ASN A 445 4.86 6.59 19.89
C ASN A 445 5.56 5.50 20.72
N PRO A 446 6.40 5.86 21.72
CA PRO A 446 7.02 4.89 22.62
C PRO A 446 5.97 4.00 23.28
N ALA A 447 4.74 4.52 23.42
CA ALA A 447 3.60 3.79 23.93
C ALA A 447 3.24 2.57 23.07
N TYR A 448 3.29 2.64 21.74
CA TYR A 448 3.05 1.47 20.88
C TYR A 448 4.09 0.38 21.08
N ARG A 449 5.35 0.76 21.28
CA ARG A 449 6.42 -0.19 21.54
C ARG A 449 6.27 -0.87 22.91
N SER A 450 5.94 -0.09 23.95
CA SER A 450 5.69 -0.61 25.30
C SER A 450 4.50 -1.56 25.25
N PHE A 451 3.39 -1.12 24.67
CA PHE A 451 2.19 -1.92 24.56
C PHE A 451 2.41 -3.22 23.75
N TRP A 452 3.12 -3.16 22.60
CA TRP A 452 3.45 -4.37 21.85
C TRP A 452 4.26 -5.36 22.70
N GLY A 453 5.21 -4.86 23.51
CA GLY A 453 5.96 -5.69 24.46
C GLY A 453 5.05 -6.33 25.50
N GLU A 454 4.15 -5.57 26.11
CA GLU A 454 3.18 -6.04 27.12
C GLU A 454 2.19 -7.03 26.52
N GLN A 455 1.62 -6.72 25.34
CA GLN A 455 0.71 -7.63 24.64
C GLN A 455 1.41 -8.93 24.23
N SER A 456 2.62 -8.85 23.68
CA SER A 456 3.40 -10.04 23.33
C SER A 456 3.71 -10.91 24.53
N ALA A 457 4.06 -10.32 25.69
CA ALA A 457 4.27 -11.03 26.92
C ALA A 457 2.96 -11.68 27.45
N PHE A 458 1.84 -10.95 27.37
CA PHE A 458 0.53 -11.47 27.73
C PHE A 458 0.15 -12.67 26.86
N LEU A 459 0.25 -12.55 25.52
CA LEU A 459 -0.04 -13.67 24.61
C LEU A 459 0.82 -14.91 24.93
N GLN A 460 2.11 -14.72 25.23
CA GLN A 460 3.01 -15.81 25.62
C GLN A 460 2.61 -16.45 26.95
N SER A 461 2.10 -15.66 27.91
CA SER A 461 1.66 -16.15 29.23
C SER A 461 0.45 -17.07 29.14
N LEU A 462 -0.35 -16.98 28.08
CA LEU A 462 -1.50 -17.87 27.83
C LEU A 462 -1.07 -19.31 27.50
N GLY A 463 0.18 -19.52 27.09
CA GLY A 463 0.78 -20.82 26.85
C GLY A 463 0.83 -21.22 25.38
N SER A 464 1.90 -21.89 24.97
CA SER A 464 2.15 -22.31 23.59
C SER A 464 1.26 -23.44 23.10
N ASN A 465 0.58 -24.16 24.00
CA ASN A 465 -0.35 -25.23 23.70
C ASN A 465 -1.80 -24.72 23.50
N LYS A 466 -2.04 -23.42 23.71
CA LYS A 466 -3.36 -22.82 23.51
C LYS A 466 -3.53 -22.29 22.09
N ILE A 467 -4.75 -22.40 21.57
CA ILE A 467 -5.14 -21.88 20.27
C ILE A 467 -5.86 -20.54 20.50
N LEU A 468 -5.19 -19.47 20.11
CA LEU A 468 -5.71 -18.12 20.25
C LEU A 468 -6.50 -17.74 18.99
N ILE A 469 -7.78 -17.44 19.14
CA ILE A 469 -8.68 -17.08 18.02
C ILE A 469 -9.19 -15.66 18.26
N GLY A 470 -9.25 -14.84 17.23
CA GLY A 470 -9.80 -13.48 17.32
C GLY A 470 -9.55 -12.66 16.06
N ASN A 471 -10.13 -11.47 16.00
CA ASN A 471 -9.89 -10.55 14.91
C ASN A 471 -8.42 -10.10 14.89
N ALA A 472 -7.87 -9.87 13.70
CA ALA A 472 -6.50 -9.39 13.53
C ALA A 472 -6.21 -8.10 14.33
N SER A 473 -7.22 -7.22 14.52
CA SER A 473 -7.11 -6.02 15.34
C SER A 473 -6.87 -6.30 16.83
N GLN A 474 -7.30 -7.46 17.33
CA GLN A 474 -7.12 -7.84 18.74
C GLN A 474 -5.70 -8.31 19.05
N PHE A 475 -5.00 -8.82 18.06
CA PHE A 475 -3.61 -9.25 18.26
C PHE A 475 -2.60 -8.11 18.10
N ARG A 476 -2.98 -7.02 17.43
CA ARG A 476 -2.14 -5.83 17.18
C ARG A 476 -0.72 -6.14 16.64
N THR A 477 -0.58 -7.28 15.99
CA THR A 477 0.69 -7.71 15.39
C THR A 477 1.22 -6.70 14.36
N MET A 478 0.32 -5.90 13.77
CA MET A 478 0.67 -4.78 12.89
C MET A 478 1.52 -3.69 13.58
N TRP A 479 1.57 -3.65 14.93
CA TRP A 479 2.44 -2.71 15.67
C TRP A 479 3.86 -3.23 15.89
N SER A 480 4.12 -4.44 15.43
CA SER A 480 5.48 -4.99 15.45
C SER A 480 6.40 -4.28 14.47
N ASP A 481 7.70 -4.38 14.74
CA ASP A 481 8.72 -3.86 13.83
C ASP A 481 8.73 -4.64 12.49
N PRO A 482 8.40 -4.01 11.36
CA PRO A 482 8.32 -4.70 10.07
C PRO A 482 9.67 -5.26 9.60
N TYR A 483 10.78 -4.69 10.06
CA TYR A 483 12.12 -5.07 9.64
C TYR A 483 12.75 -6.15 10.51
N ARG A 484 12.03 -6.62 11.54
CA ARG A 484 12.44 -7.72 12.41
C ARG A 484 11.49 -8.88 12.32
N THR A 485 12.00 -10.08 12.47
CA THR A 485 11.15 -11.26 12.61
C THR A 485 10.57 -11.31 14.03
N ASN A 486 9.26 -11.56 14.12
CA ASN A 486 8.57 -11.74 15.39
C ASN A 486 8.77 -13.15 15.95
N ALA A 487 10.03 -13.50 16.27
CA ALA A 487 10.35 -14.82 16.82
C ALA A 487 9.56 -15.14 18.12
N SER A 488 9.14 -14.12 18.88
CA SER A 488 8.35 -14.28 20.10
C SER A 488 6.96 -14.86 19.87
N LEU A 489 6.36 -14.71 18.69
CA LEU A 489 5.03 -15.23 18.36
C LEU A 489 5.08 -16.54 17.58
N ASN A 490 6.24 -16.97 17.10
CA ASN A 490 6.36 -18.17 16.27
C ASN A 490 5.93 -19.48 16.98
N ASN A 491 5.92 -19.48 18.29
CA ASN A 491 5.51 -20.63 19.07
C ASN A 491 4.02 -20.60 19.50
N LEU A 492 3.29 -19.53 19.15
CA LEU A 492 1.88 -19.41 19.48
C LEU A 492 1.01 -19.93 18.35
N GLN A 493 -0.05 -20.66 18.73
CA GLN A 493 -1.06 -21.13 17.78
C GLN A 493 -2.13 -20.06 17.62
N ILE A 494 -1.97 -19.15 16.65
CA ILE A 494 -2.87 -18.03 16.42
C ILE A 494 -3.67 -18.27 15.14
N LEU A 495 -5.01 -18.19 15.24
CA LEU A 495 -5.94 -18.13 14.12
C LEU A 495 -6.66 -16.78 14.13
N GLN A 496 -6.21 -15.86 13.31
CA GLN A 496 -6.84 -14.55 13.16
C GLN A 496 -8.05 -14.65 12.24
N THR A 497 -9.16 -13.96 12.59
CA THR A 497 -10.27 -13.67 11.69
C THR A 497 -10.05 -12.33 11.01
N GLY A 498 -10.66 -12.14 9.83
CA GLY A 498 -10.49 -10.93 9.04
C GLY A 498 -11.03 -11.12 7.63
N TRP A 499 -10.71 -10.23 6.72
CA TRP A 499 -11.15 -10.30 5.33
C TRP A 499 -10.71 -11.59 4.60
N TYR A 500 -9.62 -12.23 5.03
CA TYR A 500 -9.09 -13.49 4.49
C TYR A 500 -9.69 -14.76 5.14
N THR A 501 -10.63 -14.61 6.07
CA THR A 501 -11.39 -15.75 6.64
C THR A 501 -12.12 -16.50 5.53
N PHE A 502 -12.21 -17.82 5.64
CA PHE A 502 -12.70 -18.75 4.64
C PHE A 502 -11.82 -18.87 3.37
N SER A 503 -10.68 -18.19 3.27
CA SER A 503 -9.74 -18.49 2.19
C SER A 503 -9.18 -19.92 2.36
N PRO A 504 -8.75 -20.58 1.28
CA PRO A 504 -8.14 -21.92 1.39
C PRO A 504 -6.94 -21.96 2.35
N TYR A 505 -6.15 -20.89 2.43
CA TYR A 505 -5.05 -20.80 3.40
C TYR A 505 -5.56 -20.73 4.85
N TRP A 506 -6.59 -19.96 5.10
CA TRP A 506 -7.20 -19.85 6.42
C TRP A 506 -7.86 -21.16 6.82
N ASN A 507 -8.62 -21.79 5.91
CA ASN A 507 -9.25 -23.10 6.14
C ASN A 507 -8.21 -24.16 6.49
N ASN A 508 -7.10 -24.23 5.75
CA ASN A 508 -6.03 -25.18 6.01
C ASN A 508 -5.37 -24.92 7.36
N LYS A 509 -5.13 -23.66 7.73
CA LYS A 509 -4.59 -23.32 9.05
C LYS A 509 -5.54 -23.73 10.17
N ALA A 510 -6.83 -23.46 10.05
CA ALA A 510 -7.84 -23.88 11.02
C ALA A 510 -7.84 -25.40 11.18
N ARG A 511 -7.89 -26.17 10.08
CA ARG A 511 -7.83 -27.65 10.10
C ARG A 511 -6.54 -28.17 10.75
N ASN A 512 -5.39 -27.57 10.46
CA ASN A 512 -4.09 -27.94 11.06
C ASN A 512 -4.04 -27.69 12.58
N LEU A 513 -4.83 -26.72 13.06
CA LEU A 513 -5.02 -26.45 14.48
C LEU A 513 -6.11 -27.36 15.13
N GLY A 514 -6.70 -28.29 14.38
CA GLY A 514 -7.78 -29.14 14.85
C GLY A 514 -9.13 -28.43 15.00
N LEU A 515 -9.32 -27.30 14.32
CA LEU A 515 -10.55 -26.50 14.35
C LEU A 515 -11.41 -26.80 13.12
N ASN A 516 -12.74 -26.60 13.28
CA ASN A 516 -13.66 -26.66 12.15
C ASN A 516 -13.74 -25.28 11.46
N PRO A 517 -13.22 -25.14 10.22
CA PRO A 517 -13.24 -23.85 9.53
C PRO A 517 -14.64 -23.36 9.15
N ASP A 518 -15.61 -24.24 9.02
CA ASP A 518 -16.99 -23.88 8.70
C ASP A 518 -17.80 -23.47 9.94
N ASN A 519 -17.31 -23.82 11.15
CA ASN A 519 -17.96 -23.48 12.42
C ASN A 519 -16.96 -23.41 13.58
N LEU A 520 -16.35 -22.25 13.79
CA LEU A 520 -15.44 -21.99 14.91
C LEU A 520 -16.16 -21.93 16.26
N ILE A 521 -17.46 -21.58 16.29
CA ILE A 521 -18.26 -21.55 17.54
C ILE A 521 -18.24 -22.93 18.19
N LYS A 522 -18.46 -23.98 17.40
CA LYS A 522 -18.36 -25.34 17.91
C LYS A 522 -16.96 -25.64 18.44
N SER A 523 -15.90 -25.20 17.74
CA SER A 523 -14.53 -25.38 18.20
C SER A 523 -14.22 -24.64 19.49
N LEU A 524 -14.82 -23.46 19.72
CA LEU A 524 -14.66 -22.68 20.95
C LEU A 524 -15.28 -23.36 22.16
N LEU A 525 -16.35 -24.13 21.97
CA LEU A 525 -17.03 -24.89 23.04
C LEU A 525 -16.39 -26.26 23.31
N ASP A 526 -16.06 -27.00 22.24
CA ASP A 526 -15.66 -28.39 22.33
C ASP A 526 -14.16 -28.57 22.64
N ASN A 527 -13.33 -27.57 22.28
CA ASN A 527 -11.89 -27.65 22.46
C ASN A 527 -11.42 -26.83 23.68
N PRO A 528 -11.00 -27.48 24.79
CA PRO A 528 -10.60 -26.78 26.01
C PRO A 528 -9.33 -25.92 25.87
N ASP A 529 -8.59 -26.08 24.76
CA ASP A 529 -7.37 -25.33 24.49
C ASP A 529 -7.61 -24.08 23.65
N THR A 530 -8.85 -23.84 23.20
CA THR A 530 -9.21 -22.59 22.50
C THR A 530 -9.43 -21.43 23.46
N ILE A 531 -8.91 -20.27 23.07
CA ILE A 531 -9.05 -19.01 23.77
C ILE A 531 -9.49 -17.97 22.75
N TRP A 532 -10.57 -17.25 23.07
CA TRP A 532 -11.05 -16.13 22.27
C TRP A 532 -10.40 -14.82 22.73
N MET A 533 -9.85 -14.08 21.76
CA MET A 533 -9.25 -12.76 22.01
C MET A 533 -10.22 -11.69 21.55
N SER A 534 -10.70 -10.84 22.48
CA SER A 534 -11.70 -9.82 22.20
C SER A 534 -11.75 -8.76 23.30
N ASP A 535 -12.67 -7.84 23.21
CA ASP A 535 -13.17 -7.01 24.31
C ASP A 535 -14.48 -7.58 24.87
N ASP A 536 -14.97 -6.98 25.95
CA ASP A 536 -16.19 -7.43 26.62
C ASP A 536 -17.44 -7.29 25.73
N GLU A 537 -17.48 -6.29 24.85
CA GLU A 537 -18.64 -6.04 24.00
C GLU A 537 -18.79 -7.13 22.94
N TYR A 538 -17.72 -7.42 22.18
CA TYR A 538 -17.77 -8.48 21.17
C TYR A 538 -17.86 -9.88 21.79
N THR A 539 -17.38 -10.07 23.01
CA THR A 539 -17.57 -11.34 23.74
C THR A 539 -19.05 -11.62 24.00
N LYS A 540 -19.89 -10.59 24.24
CA LYS A 540 -21.35 -10.74 24.36
C LYS A 540 -21.97 -11.16 23.01
N VAL A 541 -21.55 -10.53 21.89
CA VAL A 541 -22.02 -10.89 20.55
C VAL A 541 -21.77 -12.38 20.24
N ILE A 542 -20.60 -12.87 20.60
CA ILE A 542 -20.26 -14.29 20.43
C ILE A 542 -21.09 -15.18 21.34
N SER A 543 -21.36 -14.75 22.57
CA SER A 543 -22.24 -15.48 23.47
C SER A 543 -23.67 -15.59 22.94
N GLU A 544 -24.18 -14.53 22.31
CA GLU A 544 -25.48 -14.52 21.62
C GLU A 544 -25.47 -15.50 20.44
N ALA A 545 -24.41 -15.51 19.63
CA ALA A 545 -24.24 -16.46 18.54
C ALA A 545 -24.20 -17.92 19.05
N ILE A 546 -23.48 -18.18 20.14
CA ILE A 546 -23.46 -19.50 20.79
C ILE A 546 -24.86 -19.88 21.27
N GLN A 547 -25.58 -18.97 21.95
CA GLN A 547 -26.93 -19.22 22.44
C GLN A 547 -27.88 -19.54 21.29
N SER A 548 -27.83 -18.80 20.20
CA SER A 548 -28.67 -19.08 19.03
C SER A 548 -28.42 -20.46 18.43
N MET A 549 -27.18 -20.92 18.43
CA MET A 549 -26.80 -22.23 17.84
C MET A 549 -27.04 -23.42 18.78
N THR A 550 -26.90 -23.22 20.09
CA THR A 550 -26.94 -24.33 21.08
C THR A 550 -28.20 -24.33 21.92
N GLY A 551 -28.96 -23.23 21.92
CA GLY A 551 -30.10 -23.00 22.81
C GLY A 551 -29.72 -22.51 24.23
N ASN A 552 -28.43 -22.54 24.59
CA ASN A 552 -27.91 -22.21 25.91
C ASN A 552 -26.93 -21.05 25.85
N TYR A 553 -27.03 -20.12 26.80
CA TYR A 553 -26.03 -19.07 26.95
C TYR A 553 -24.75 -19.66 27.55
N PRO A 554 -23.56 -19.46 26.95
CA PRO A 554 -22.34 -20.09 27.41
C PRO A 554 -21.87 -19.51 28.76
N LYS A 555 -21.15 -20.32 29.54
CA LYS A 555 -20.33 -19.79 30.63
C LYS A 555 -19.08 -19.15 30.03
N VAL A 556 -18.83 -17.88 30.39
CA VAL A 556 -17.68 -17.12 29.90
C VAL A 556 -16.76 -16.84 31.08
N GLU A 557 -15.48 -17.21 30.91
CA GLU A 557 -14.43 -16.95 31.90
C GLU A 557 -13.37 -16.03 31.28
N LYS A 558 -13.13 -14.87 31.89
CA LYS A 558 -12.04 -13.96 31.53
C LYS A 558 -10.74 -14.45 32.15
N ILE A 559 -9.79 -14.87 31.31
CA ILE A 559 -8.50 -15.45 31.73
C ILE A 559 -7.52 -14.33 32.10
N GLY A 560 -7.55 -13.21 31.39
CA GLY A 560 -6.68 -12.06 31.61
C GLY A 560 -6.85 -11.01 30.53
N SER A 561 -6.18 -9.87 30.70
CA SER A 561 -6.24 -8.75 29.75
C SER A 561 -5.03 -7.84 29.82
N VAL A 562 -4.85 -7.04 28.76
CA VAL A 562 -3.93 -5.89 28.67
C VAL A 562 -4.74 -4.66 28.26
N ILE A 563 -4.42 -3.49 28.82
CA ILE A 563 -5.10 -2.23 28.51
C ILE A 563 -4.14 -1.32 27.74
N PHE A 564 -4.63 -0.74 26.63
CA PHE A 564 -3.91 0.27 25.89
C PHE A 564 -4.87 1.33 25.35
N ASP A 565 -4.55 2.60 25.57
CA ASP A 565 -5.31 3.76 25.10
C ASP A 565 -6.83 3.63 25.38
N GLN A 566 -7.16 3.22 26.60
CA GLN A 566 -8.53 2.96 27.10
C GLN A 566 -9.22 1.72 26.47
N ALA A 567 -8.60 1.04 25.50
CA ALA A 567 -9.11 -0.21 24.94
C ALA A 567 -8.55 -1.41 25.73
N GLU A 568 -9.40 -2.34 26.07
CA GLU A 568 -9.02 -3.59 26.73
C GLU A 568 -8.90 -4.71 25.67
N TYR A 569 -7.82 -5.46 25.74
CA TYR A 569 -7.53 -6.64 24.93
C TYR A 569 -7.52 -7.85 25.85
N ALA A 570 -8.60 -8.60 25.87
CA ALA A 570 -8.81 -9.65 26.83
C ALA A 570 -8.88 -11.04 26.20
N ALA A 571 -8.58 -12.05 27.00
CA ALA A 571 -8.65 -13.45 26.66
C ALA A 571 -9.82 -14.11 27.39
N TYR A 572 -10.69 -14.82 26.67
CA TYR A 572 -11.87 -15.47 27.19
C TYR A 572 -11.91 -16.96 26.83
N LYS A 573 -12.41 -17.74 27.76
CA LYS A 573 -12.76 -19.14 27.57
C LYS A 573 -14.25 -19.32 27.60
N PHE A 574 -14.78 -20.04 26.63
CA PHE A 574 -16.19 -20.44 26.59
C PHE A 574 -16.34 -21.89 27.02
N SER A 575 -17.41 -22.20 27.71
CA SER A 575 -17.79 -23.57 28.06
C SER A 575 -19.31 -23.70 28.05
N ASP A 576 -19.78 -24.90 27.76
CA ASP A 576 -21.22 -25.21 27.84
C ASP A 576 -21.69 -25.17 29.30
N VAL A 577 -22.91 -24.71 29.55
CA VAL A 577 -23.49 -24.64 30.90
C VAL A 577 -23.81 -26.03 31.47
N THR A 578 -23.83 -27.04 30.60
CA THR A 578 -24.19 -28.43 30.97
C THR A 578 -23.03 -29.26 31.49
N ASN A 579 -21.79 -28.71 31.55
CA ASN A 579 -20.62 -29.42 32.06
C ASN A 579 -20.10 -28.82 33.36
#